data_d63cf84829dd2b2ce08cb4e21e523e7d
#
_entry.id   d63cf84829dd2b2ce08cb4e21e523e7d
#
_cell.length_a   1.000
_cell.length_b   1.000
_cell.length_c   1.000
_cell.angle_alpha   90.00
_cell.angle_beta   90.00
_cell.angle_gamma   90.00
#
_symmetry.space_group_name_H-M   'P 1'
#
loop_
_entity.id
_entity.type
_entity.pdbx_description
1 polymer ?
#
loop_
_entity_poly.entity_id
_entity_poly.type
_entity_poly.pdbx_seq_one_letter_code
_entity_poly.pdbx_strand_id
1 'polypeptide(L)'
;MATRILVVEDNPLNLKLVRDVLEFRGFEVATAATGEEGVAMAVSDPPHLVLMDLQLPGIDGHEALQRIRDDQRCDGVPVVAVTAFAMSTDIDRASAAGFDGYIAKPIDIRSLPAQLEAYLDGPADA
;
A
#
# COMPACT_ATOMS: atom_id res chain seq x y z
N MET A 1 0.25 -6.98 19.67
CA MET A 1 1.21 -7.08 18.57
C MET A 1 1.04 -5.90 17.64
N ALA A 2 2.14 -5.38 17.14
CA ALA A 2 2.07 -4.23 16.25
C ALA A 2 1.50 -4.62 14.90
N THR A 3 0.69 -3.76 14.34
CA THR A 3 0.20 -3.93 12.97
C THR A 3 1.33 -3.58 12.01
N ARG A 4 1.57 -4.46 11.03
CA ARG A 4 2.67 -4.27 10.09
C ARG A 4 2.16 -3.81 8.74
N ILE A 5 2.80 -2.75 8.22
CA ILE A 5 2.46 -2.17 6.93
C ILE A 5 3.69 -2.25 6.03
N LEU A 6 3.50 -2.75 4.82
CA LEU A 6 4.54 -2.73 3.79
C LEU A 6 4.31 -1.52 2.91
N VAL A 7 5.31 -0.66 2.82
CA VAL A 7 5.27 0.55 1.98
C VAL A 7 6.17 0.33 0.77
N VAL A 8 5.59 0.38 -0.42
CA VAL A 8 6.33 0.22 -1.67
C VAL A 8 6.36 1.57 -2.38
N GLU A 9 7.52 2.21 -2.39
CA GLU A 9 7.72 3.56 -2.88
C GLU A 9 9.17 3.74 -3.32
N ASP A 10 9.41 4.23 -4.52
CA ASP A 10 10.77 4.37 -5.04
C ASP A 10 11.46 5.67 -4.65
N ASN A 11 10.71 6.69 -4.24
CA ASN A 11 11.28 7.96 -3.82
C ASN A 11 11.72 7.87 -2.35
N PRO A 12 13.02 7.94 -2.05
CA PRO A 12 13.48 7.71 -0.67
C PRO A 12 12.96 8.76 0.33
N LEU A 13 12.73 9.99 -0.11
CA LEU A 13 12.22 11.01 0.78
C LEU A 13 10.76 10.73 1.15
N ASN A 14 9.93 10.39 0.17
CA ASN A 14 8.54 10.03 0.42
C ASN A 14 8.45 8.78 1.29
N LEU A 15 9.29 7.79 1.01
CA LEU A 15 9.34 6.55 1.78
C LEU A 15 9.65 6.84 3.25
N LYS A 16 10.64 7.69 3.49
CA LYS A 16 11.03 8.07 4.85
C LYS A 16 9.90 8.79 5.57
N LEU A 17 9.24 9.74 4.90
CA LEU A 17 8.14 10.50 5.52
C LEU A 17 7.00 9.58 5.92
N VAL A 18 6.61 8.69 5.03
CA VAL A 18 5.50 7.76 5.29
C VAL A 18 5.88 6.81 6.43
N ARG A 19 7.08 6.26 6.38
CA ARG A 19 7.55 5.35 7.42
C ARG A 19 7.56 6.02 8.79
N ASP A 20 8.14 7.23 8.87
CA ASP A 20 8.28 7.92 10.14
C ASP A 20 6.91 8.22 10.76
N VAL A 21 5.96 8.66 9.95
CA VAL A 21 4.60 8.98 10.41
C VAL A 21 3.91 7.73 10.94
N LEU A 22 4.01 6.62 10.20
CA LEU A 22 3.36 5.37 10.60
C LEU A 22 4.02 4.77 11.84
N GLU A 23 5.34 4.81 11.92
CA GLU A 23 6.04 4.30 13.11
C GLU A 23 5.70 5.13 14.35
N PHE A 24 5.55 6.43 14.17
CA PHE A 24 5.14 7.30 15.27
C PHE A 24 3.78 6.90 15.84
N ARG A 25 2.89 6.39 14.99
CA ARG A 25 1.55 5.93 15.41
C ARG A 25 1.54 4.49 15.89
N GLY A 26 2.71 3.86 16.01
CA GLY A 26 2.82 2.53 16.56
C GLY A 26 2.78 1.38 15.57
N PHE A 27 2.78 1.67 14.27
CA PHE A 27 2.86 0.61 13.25
C PHE A 27 4.29 0.13 13.08
N GLU A 28 4.44 -1.15 12.73
CA GLU A 28 5.70 -1.65 12.21
C GLU A 28 5.68 -1.42 10.70
N VAL A 29 6.77 -0.89 10.17
CA VAL A 29 6.83 -0.56 8.75
C VAL A 29 7.98 -1.31 8.08
N ALA A 30 7.66 -2.06 7.04
CA ALA A 30 8.63 -2.63 6.12
C ALA A 30 8.60 -1.79 4.85
N THR A 31 9.72 -1.63 4.19
CA THR A 31 9.82 -0.77 3.03
C THR A 31 10.43 -1.51 1.84
N ALA A 32 9.96 -1.16 0.65
CA ALA A 32 10.50 -1.69 -0.60
C ALA A 32 10.59 -0.54 -1.61
N ALA A 33 11.62 -0.54 -2.42
CA ALA A 33 11.85 0.54 -3.39
C ALA A 33 11.38 0.19 -4.81
N THR A 34 11.05 -1.07 -5.05
CA THR A 34 10.56 -1.53 -6.35
C THR A 34 9.35 -2.43 -6.17
N GLY A 35 8.58 -2.58 -7.26
CA GLY A 35 7.43 -3.49 -7.24
C GLY A 35 7.85 -4.93 -7.00
N GLU A 36 8.94 -5.37 -7.65
CA GLU A 36 9.46 -6.73 -7.49
C GLU A 36 9.83 -7.01 -6.03
N GLU A 37 10.54 -6.08 -5.39
CA GLU A 37 10.91 -6.22 -3.99
C GLU A 37 9.68 -6.24 -3.09
N GLY A 38 8.72 -5.37 -3.38
CA GLY A 38 7.47 -5.32 -2.63
C GLY A 38 6.70 -6.63 -2.70
N VAL A 39 6.59 -7.21 -3.88
CA VAL A 39 5.94 -8.51 -4.06
C VAL A 39 6.67 -9.59 -3.26
N ALA A 40 7.99 -9.65 -3.39
CA ALA A 40 8.78 -10.66 -2.69
C ALA A 40 8.61 -10.57 -1.18
N MET A 41 8.61 -9.35 -0.65
CA MET A 41 8.41 -9.15 0.79
C MET A 41 7.00 -9.50 1.23
N ALA A 42 6.00 -9.13 0.44
CA ALA A 42 4.61 -9.40 0.79
C ALA A 42 4.33 -10.90 0.85
N VAL A 43 4.85 -11.67 -0.11
CA VAL A 43 4.57 -13.10 -0.16
C VAL A 43 5.41 -13.90 0.84
N SER A 44 6.61 -13.44 1.17
CA SER A 44 7.45 -14.16 2.12
C SER A 44 7.00 -13.95 3.57
N ASP A 45 6.42 -12.78 3.86
CA ASP A 45 5.98 -12.46 5.22
C ASP A 45 4.81 -11.47 5.10
N PRO A 46 3.59 -11.99 4.83
CA PRO A 46 2.45 -11.13 4.54
C PRO A 46 2.18 -10.09 5.60
N PRO A 47 2.13 -8.81 5.21
CA PRO A 47 1.81 -7.74 6.16
C PRO A 47 0.31 -7.66 6.40
N HIS A 48 -0.09 -6.77 7.29
CA HIS A 48 -1.51 -6.50 7.52
C HIS A 48 -2.10 -5.59 6.44
N LEU A 49 -1.25 -4.80 5.78
CA LEU A 49 -1.66 -3.88 4.71
C LEU A 49 -0.46 -3.56 3.83
N VAL A 50 -0.70 -3.38 2.53
CA VAL A 50 0.32 -2.92 1.57
C VAL A 50 -0.09 -1.54 1.06
N LEU A 51 0.82 -0.58 1.15
CA LEU A 51 0.67 0.73 0.55
C LEU A 51 1.55 0.76 -0.70
N MET A 52 0.92 0.79 -1.88
CA MET A 52 1.60 0.55 -3.15
C MET A 52 1.55 1.75 -4.07
N ASP A 53 2.71 2.34 -4.38
CA ASP A 53 2.80 3.38 -5.39
C ASP A 53 2.51 2.76 -6.76
N LEU A 54 1.69 3.43 -7.54
CA LEU A 54 1.37 2.96 -8.90
C LEU A 54 2.49 3.23 -9.89
N GLN A 55 3.33 4.21 -9.62
CA GLN A 55 4.40 4.64 -10.54
C GLN A 55 5.75 4.18 -10.02
N LEU A 56 6.04 2.91 -10.24
CA LEU A 56 7.29 2.31 -9.82
C LEU A 56 8.18 1.98 -11.02
N PRO A 57 9.51 1.96 -10.83
CA PRO A 57 10.39 1.43 -11.87
C PRO A 57 10.25 -0.09 -11.95
N GLY A 58 10.52 -0.66 -13.11
CA GLY A 58 10.34 -2.08 -13.33
C GLY A 58 8.88 -2.43 -13.51
N ILE A 59 8.37 -3.37 -12.71
CA ILE A 59 6.92 -3.64 -12.73
C ILE A 59 6.21 -2.50 -12.01
N ASP A 60 5.07 -2.08 -12.57
CA ASP A 60 4.30 -1.00 -11.96
C ASP A 60 3.42 -1.55 -10.83
N GLY A 61 2.69 -0.65 -10.16
CA GLY A 61 1.85 -1.04 -9.05
C GLY A 61 0.73 -1.99 -9.43
N HIS A 62 0.23 -1.92 -10.66
CA HIS A 62 -0.84 -2.82 -11.12
C HIS A 62 -0.33 -4.24 -11.27
N GLU A 63 0.83 -4.41 -11.87
CA GLU A 63 1.43 -5.74 -12.01
C GLU A 63 1.82 -6.31 -10.66
N ALA A 64 2.36 -5.47 -9.78
CA ALA A 64 2.70 -5.89 -8.42
C ALA A 64 1.46 -6.39 -7.68
N LEU A 65 0.34 -5.69 -7.82
CA LEU A 65 -0.92 -6.12 -7.22
C LEU A 65 -1.33 -7.50 -7.71
N GLN A 66 -1.26 -7.74 -9.04
CA GLN A 66 -1.65 -9.02 -9.59
C GLN A 66 -0.79 -10.16 -9.03
N ARG A 67 0.51 -9.94 -8.91
CA ARG A 67 1.41 -10.93 -8.35
C ARG A 67 1.11 -11.22 -6.88
N ILE A 68 0.75 -10.20 -6.11
CA ILE A 68 0.36 -10.37 -4.71
C ILE A 68 -0.96 -11.16 -4.63
N ARG A 69 -1.94 -10.82 -5.46
CA ARG A 69 -3.23 -11.51 -5.46
C ARG A 69 -3.16 -12.94 -5.93
N ASP A 70 -2.16 -13.27 -6.76
CA ASP A 70 -1.96 -14.65 -7.21
C ASP A 70 -1.41 -15.56 -6.12
N ASP A 71 -0.91 -14.99 -5.03
CA ASP A 71 -0.34 -15.76 -3.93
C ASP A 71 -1.34 -15.89 -2.79
N GLN A 72 -1.71 -17.11 -2.47
CA GLN A 72 -2.71 -17.39 -1.42
C GLN A 72 -2.28 -16.89 -0.05
N ARG A 73 -0.98 -16.77 0.19
CA ARG A 73 -0.49 -16.25 1.47
C ARG A 73 -0.92 -14.82 1.72
N CYS A 74 -1.24 -14.09 0.66
CA CYS A 74 -1.68 -12.70 0.74
C CYS A 74 -3.19 -12.54 0.65
N ASP A 75 -3.95 -13.63 0.76
CA ASP A 75 -5.41 -13.55 0.72
C ASP A 75 -5.92 -12.66 1.87
N GLY A 76 -6.77 -11.71 1.53
CA GLY A 76 -7.35 -10.82 2.52
C GLY A 76 -6.47 -9.65 2.93
N VAL A 77 -5.24 -9.56 2.43
CA VAL A 77 -4.38 -8.41 2.72
C VAL A 77 -4.86 -7.21 1.89
N PRO A 78 -5.28 -6.11 2.53
CA PRO A 78 -5.67 -4.93 1.76
C PRO A 78 -4.45 -4.29 1.10
N VAL A 79 -4.62 -3.91 -0.17
CA VAL A 79 -3.60 -3.21 -0.94
C VAL A 79 -4.18 -1.86 -1.34
N VAL A 80 -3.57 -0.79 -0.85
CA VAL A 80 -4.02 0.58 -1.09
C VAL A 80 -3.07 1.23 -2.07
N ALA A 81 -3.61 1.73 -3.19
CA ALA A 81 -2.82 2.38 -4.23
C ALA A 81 -2.49 3.82 -3.83
N VAL A 82 -1.28 4.26 -4.18
CA VAL A 82 -0.88 5.66 -4.05
C VAL A 82 -0.63 6.20 -5.45
N THR A 83 -1.28 7.30 -5.81
CA THR A 83 -1.20 7.81 -7.18
C THR A 83 -1.18 9.33 -7.23
N ALA A 84 -0.38 9.88 -8.16
CA ALA A 84 -0.37 11.31 -8.47
C ALA A 84 -1.53 11.68 -9.38
N PHE A 85 -2.19 10.69 -9.98
CA PHE A 85 -3.27 10.90 -10.96
C PHE A 85 -4.59 10.44 -10.36
N ALA A 86 -5.13 11.25 -9.44
CA ALA A 86 -6.34 10.88 -8.71
C ALA A 86 -7.61 11.42 -9.39
N MET A 87 -7.67 11.34 -10.72
CA MET A 87 -8.89 11.66 -11.46
C MET A 87 -9.85 10.48 -11.38
N SER A 88 -11.14 10.73 -11.57
CA SER A 88 -12.15 9.69 -11.42
C SER A 88 -11.88 8.46 -12.27
N THR A 89 -11.34 8.64 -13.49
CA THR A 89 -11.01 7.50 -14.35
C THR A 89 -9.86 6.66 -13.76
N ASP A 90 -8.90 7.30 -13.11
CA ASP A 90 -7.78 6.59 -12.49
C ASP A 90 -8.24 5.83 -11.25
N ILE A 91 -9.15 6.42 -10.49
CA ILE A 91 -9.76 5.77 -9.34
C ILE A 91 -10.54 4.55 -9.79
N ASP A 92 -11.32 4.67 -10.86
CA ASP A 92 -12.09 3.56 -11.40
C ASP A 92 -11.16 2.43 -11.86
N ARG A 93 -10.04 2.75 -12.50
CA ARG A 93 -9.05 1.76 -12.91
C ARG A 93 -8.44 1.03 -11.73
N ALA A 94 -8.09 1.76 -10.67
CA ALA A 94 -7.50 1.16 -9.49
C ALA A 94 -8.50 0.21 -8.82
N SER A 95 -9.75 0.63 -8.72
CA SER A 95 -10.80 -0.20 -8.16
C SER A 95 -11.04 -1.44 -9.02
N ALA A 96 -11.12 -1.28 -10.33
CA ALA A 96 -11.33 -2.39 -11.26
C ALA A 96 -10.14 -3.36 -11.26
N ALA A 97 -8.93 -2.87 -11.00
CA ALA A 97 -7.74 -3.72 -10.93
C ALA A 97 -7.68 -4.56 -9.65
N GLY A 98 -8.46 -4.21 -8.63
CA GLY A 98 -8.52 -4.97 -7.39
C GLY A 98 -7.85 -4.32 -6.20
N PHE A 99 -7.48 -3.05 -6.29
CA PHE A 99 -7.01 -2.29 -5.14
C PHE A 99 -8.17 -2.06 -4.18
N ASP A 100 -7.89 -2.14 -2.89
CA ASP A 100 -8.91 -1.94 -1.85
C ASP A 100 -9.20 -0.47 -1.62
N GLY A 101 -8.28 0.39 -2.01
CA GLY A 101 -8.45 1.82 -1.90
C GLY A 101 -7.36 2.57 -2.63
N TYR A 102 -7.38 3.87 -2.52
CA TYR A 102 -6.36 4.72 -3.14
C TYR A 102 -6.10 5.94 -2.28
N ILE A 103 -4.90 6.49 -2.40
CA ILE A 103 -4.49 7.73 -1.73
C ILE A 103 -3.84 8.61 -2.78
N ALA A 104 -4.29 9.86 -2.87
CA ALA A 104 -3.75 10.81 -3.84
C ALA A 104 -2.44 11.41 -3.34
N LYS A 105 -1.51 11.65 -4.25
CA LYS A 105 -0.31 12.42 -3.96
C LYS A 105 -0.58 13.91 -4.19
N PRO A 106 0.04 14.78 -3.42
CA PRO A 106 0.94 14.49 -2.31
C PRO A 106 0.20 13.92 -1.11
N ILE A 107 0.83 12.97 -0.44
CA ILE A 107 0.20 12.31 0.71
C ILE A 107 0.07 13.31 1.85
N ASP A 108 -1.13 13.41 2.42
CA ASP A 108 -1.36 14.17 3.63
C ASP A 108 -0.95 13.30 4.81
N ILE A 109 0.25 13.53 5.34
CA ILE A 109 0.79 12.70 6.40
C ILE A 109 0.00 12.78 7.70
N ARG A 110 -0.79 13.85 7.88
CA ARG A 110 -1.61 13.99 9.09
C ARG A 110 -2.78 13.03 9.09
N SER A 111 -3.39 12.81 7.93
CA SER A 111 -4.55 11.93 7.82
C SER A 111 -4.19 10.51 7.44
N LEU A 112 -2.95 10.27 7.00
CA LEU A 112 -2.55 8.96 6.48
C LEU A 112 -2.80 7.82 7.48
N PRO A 113 -2.36 7.90 8.74
CA PRO A 113 -2.60 6.80 9.68
C PRO A 113 -4.08 6.46 9.83
N ALA A 114 -4.95 7.47 9.93
CA ALA A 114 -6.39 7.25 10.07
C ALA A 114 -6.98 6.60 8.82
N GLN A 115 -6.52 7.01 7.65
CA GLN A 115 -6.97 6.41 6.39
C GLN A 115 -6.59 4.94 6.31
N LEU A 116 -5.38 4.58 6.71
CA LEU A 116 -4.94 3.20 6.69
C LEU A 116 -5.65 2.37 7.76
N GLU A 117 -5.92 2.95 8.92
CA GLU A 117 -6.68 2.26 9.97
C GLU A 117 -8.07 1.87 9.49
N ALA A 118 -8.70 2.71 8.68
CA ALA A 118 -10.01 2.39 8.12
C ALA A 118 -9.98 1.13 7.25
N TYR A 119 -8.90 0.93 6.51
CA TYR A 119 -8.76 -0.29 5.70
C TYR A 119 -8.41 -1.50 6.55
N LEU A 120 -7.65 -1.30 7.62
CA LEU A 120 -7.26 -2.38 8.52
C LEU A 120 -8.45 -2.90 9.33
N ASP A 121 -9.30 -2.00 9.81
CA ASP A 121 -10.50 -2.38 10.55
C ASP A 121 -11.53 -2.99 9.62
N GLY A 122 -11.57 -2.50 8.38
CA GLY A 122 -12.38 -3.05 7.32
C GLY A 122 -13.87 -2.86 7.54
N PRO A 123 -14.65 -3.10 6.49
CA PRO A 123 -16.11 -3.07 6.61
C PRO A 123 -16.65 -4.32 7.30
N ALA A 124 -15.80 -5.30 7.51
CA ALA A 124 -16.22 -6.57 8.12
C ALA A 124 -16.70 -6.40 9.54
N ASP A 125 -16.37 -5.28 10.14
CA ASP A 125 -16.86 -4.96 11.48
C ASP A 125 -18.34 -4.64 11.49
N ALA A 126 -18.84 -4.35 10.34
CA ALA A 126 -20.25 -4.06 10.21
C ALA A 126 -21.04 -5.32 10.48
#